data_337d415cd0582a0e6abcd74ed31c7939
#
_entry.id   337d415cd0582a0e6abcd74ed31c7939
#
_cell.length_a   1.000
_cell.length_b   1.000
_cell.length_c   1.000
_cell.angle_alpha   90.00
_cell.angle_beta   90.00
_cell.angle_gamma   90.00
#
_symmetry.space_group_name_H-M   'P 1'
#
loop_
_entity.id
_entity.type
_entity.pdbx_description
1 polymer ?
#
loop_
_entity_poly.entity_id
_entity_poly.type
_entity_poly.pdbx_seq_one_letter_code
_entity_poly.pdbx_strand_id
1 'polypeptide(L)'
;KIPFSYIVDCIDQYERSRYEKQEDTKLIVINTPILNEGFDLEDEATYITIPVGIILIPDMIMTVCSVNNPMIEWFEKNILKNIELHDRSLFVIKIFERNIFYFLHYLREINKRISQIEKELNYSSRNQELNKLLHLQKALIYFVNDLRADEMVLLKIQRTDFLNLQDNEDAKEL
;
A
#
# COMPACT_ATOMS: atom_id res chain seq x y z
N LYS A 1 24.15 8.01 2.30
CA LYS A 1 23.76 7.62 3.69
C LYS A 1 22.26 7.85 3.83
N ILE A 2 21.51 6.84 4.31
CA ILE A 2 20.06 6.95 4.49
C ILE A 2 19.79 7.85 5.70
N PRO A 3 18.94 8.90 5.58
CA PRO A 3 18.48 9.68 6.72
C PRO A 3 17.70 8.79 7.69
N PHE A 4 18.00 8.90 8.97
CA PHE A 4 17.31 8.09 10.00
C PHE A 4 15.82 8.41 10.07
N SER A 5 15.43 9.67 9.83
CA SER A 5 14.03 10.08 9.73
C SER A 5 13.24 9.26 8.74
N TYR A 6 13.80 8.91 7.58
CA TYR A 6 13.13 8.11 6.57
C TYR A 6 12.69 6.73 7.07
N ILE A 7 13.51 6.11 7.94
CA ILE A 7 13.17 4.81 8.53
C ILE A 7 12.07 5.00 9.59
N VAL A 8 12.20 6.02 10.43
CA VAL A 8 11.21 6.32 11.49
C VAL A 8 9.85 6.62 10.88
N ASP A 9 9.81 7.45 9.85
CA ASP A 9 8.57 7.80 9.16
C ASP A 9 7.88 6.57 8.54
N CYS A 10 8.66 5.63 7.96
CA CYS A 10 8.10 4.41 7.37
C CYS A 10 7.49 3.43 8.38
N ILE A 11 7.84 3.50 9.65
CA ILE A 11 7.28 2.65 10.71
C ILE A 11 6.18 3.32 11.52
N ASP A 12 5.94 4.61 11.31
CA ASP A 12 4.81 5.33 11.90
C ASP A 12 3.52 4.94 11.17
N GLN A 13 2.58 4.29 11.87
CA GLN A 13 1.32 3.81 11.29
C GLN A 13 0.41 4.93 10.75
N TYR A 14 0.64 6.17 11.15
CA TYR A 14 -0.14 7.33 10.73
C TYR A 14 0.54 8.16 9.63
N GLU A 15 1.69 7.69 9.11
CA GLU A 15 2.40 8.41 8.06
C GLU A 15 1.58 8.44 6.77
N ARG A 16 1.63 9.58 6.09
CA ARG A 16 0.87 9.81 4.86
C ARG A 16 1.69 9.52 3.62
N SER A 17 1.02 9.06 2.58
CA SER A 17 1.64 8.85 1.28
C SER A 17 2.27 10.14 0.77
N ARG A 18 3.57 10.09 0.50
CA ARG A 18 4.38 11.22 0.03
C ARG A 18 5.66 10.75 -0.65
N TYR A 19 6.35 11.67 -1.30
CA TYR A 19 7.70 11.42 -1.74
C TYR A 19 8.62 12.57 -1.33
N GLU A 20 9.88 12.27 -1.14
CA GLU A 20 10.90 13.21 -0.72
C GLU A 20 12.26 12.84 -1.32
N LYS A 21 13.11 13.85 -1.52
CA LYS A 21 14.49 13.65 -1.95
C LYS A 21 15.40 14.46 -1.06
N GLN A 22 16.42 13.79 -0.52
CA GLN A 22 17.50 14.42 0.20
C GLN A 22 18.84 13.91 -0.36
N GLU A 23 19.64 14.82 -0.95
CA GLU A 23 20.86 14.45 -1.68
C GLU A 23 20.58 13.39 -2.75
N ASP A 24 21.24 12.23 -2.69
CA ASP A 24 21.09 11.11 -3.61
C ASP A 24 20.09 10.05 -3.11
N THR A 25 19.43 10.30 -1.97
CA THR A 25 18.45 9.39 -1.39
C THR A 25 17.04 9.89 -1.71
N LYS A 26 16.21 9.01 -2.26
CA LYS A 26 14.80 9.27 -2.54
C LYS A 26 13.96 8.39 -1.62
N LEU A 27 12.91 8.96 -1.04
CA LEU A 27 11.88 8.25 -0.26
C LEU A 27 10.55 8.35 -0.99
N ILE A 28 9.84 7.24 -1.07
CA ILE A 28 8.44 7.18 -1.46
C ILE A 28 7.72 6.43 -0.34
N VAL A 29 6.68 7.01 0.21
CA VAL A 29 5.77 6.35 1.16
C VAL A 29 4.44 6.16 0.48
N ILE A 30 3.94 4.94 0.49
CA ILE A 30 2.59 4.58 0.02
C ILE A 30 1.87 3.84 1.14
N ASN A 31 0.55 3.90 1.16
CA ASN A 31 -0.26 3.13 2.08
C ASN A 31 -0.75 1.84 1.42
N THR A 32 -0.66 0.72 2.11
CA THR A 32 -1.02 -0.59 1.60
C THR A 32 -2.09 -1.25 2.48
N PRO A 33 -3.07 -1.91 1.88
CA PRO A 33 -4.14 -2.56 2.64
C PRO A 33 -3.66 -3.88 3.23
N ILE A 34 -4.07 -4.14 4.46
CA ILE A 34 -3.87 -5.42 5.16
C ILE A 34 -5.13 -5.83 5.93
N LEU A 35 -5.24 -7.11 6.25
CA LEU A 35 -6.21 -7.60 7.21
C LEU A 35 -5.80 -7.13 8.62
N ASN A 36 -6.73 -6.57 9.37
CA ASN A 36 -6.49 -6.19 10.76
C ASN A 36 -6.56 -7.42 11.67
N GLU A 37 -5.41 -7.98 12.00
CA GLU A 37 -5.27 -9.14 12.90
C GLU A 37 -4.94 -8.71 14.34
N GLY A 38 -5.49 -7.58 14.79
CA GLY A 38 -5.29 -7.07 16.15
C GLY A 38 -4.08 -6.14 16.29
N PHE A 39 -3.65 -5.50 15.22
CA PHE A 39 -2.58 -4.49 15.26
C PHE A 39 -3.01 -3.25 16.03
N ASP A 40 -4.28 -2.91 15.97
CA ASP A 40 -4.88 -1.84 16.74
C ASP A 40 -6.16 -2.35 17.42
N LEU A 41 -6.08 -2.53 18.74
CA LEU A 41 -7.22 -2.98 19.54
C LEU A 41 -8.35 -1.93 19.62
N GLU A 42 -8.03 -0.65 19.34
CA GLU A 42 -8.99 0.44 19.32
C GLU A 42 -9.68 0.57 17.96
N ASP A 43 -9.03 0.11 16.87
CA ASP A 43 -9.62 0.15 15.55
C ASP A 43 -10.35 -1.16 15.21
N GLU A 44 -11.67 -1.08 15.19
CA GLU A 44 -12.53 -2.20 14.86
C GLU A 44 -12.66 -2.47 13.34
N ALA A 45 -11.95 -1.76 12.48
CA ALA A 45 -12.00 -2.00 11.05
C ALA A 45 -11.45 -3.39 10.69
N THR A 46 -12.16 -4.11 9.83
CA THR A 46 -11.74 -5.46 9.39
C THR A 46 -10.46 -5.42 8.56
N TYR A 47 -10.26 -4.35 7.84
CA TYR A 47 -9.05 -4.08 7.05
C TYR A 47 -8.58 -2.67 7.36
N ILE A 48 -7.28 -2.50 7.45
CA ILE A 48 -6.61 -1.21 7.66
C ILE A 48 -5.60 -0.98 6.54
N THR A 49 -5.07 0.22 6.48
CA THR A 49 -3.94 0.56 5.62
C THR A 49 -2.73 0.88 6.48
N ILE A 50 -1.56 0.49 6.03
CA ILE A 50 -0.30 0.77 6.70
C ILE A 50 0.70 1.36 5.71
N PRO A 51 1.59 2.27 6.16
CA PRO A 51 2.63 2.80 5.29
C PRO A 51 3.69 1.75 4.96
N VAL A 52 4.13 1.80 3.72
CA VAL A 52 5.32 1.11 3.22
C VAL A 52 6.24 2.16 2.61
N GLY A 53 7.42 2.29 3.17
CA GLY A 53 8.48 3.14 2.63
C GLY A 53 9.29 2.42 1.57
N ILE A 54 9.57 3.11 0.47
CA ILE A 54 10.46 2.69 -0.60
C ILE A 54 11.61 3.68 -0.63
N ILE A 55 12.79 3.25 -0.22
CA ILE A 55 13.99 4.10 -0.16
C ILE A 55 14.93 3.70 -1.30
N LEU A 56 15.19 4.66 -2.19
CA LEU A 56 16.12 4.48 -3.30
C LEU A 56 17.41 5.23 -2.97
N ILE A 57 18.51 4.51 -3.08
CA ILE A 57 19.88 5.06 -3.05
C ILE A 57 20.60 4.61 -4.33
N PRO A 58 21.77 5.19 -4.68
CA PRO A 58 22.41 4.94 -5.99
C PRO A 58 22.53 3.47 -6.39
N ASP A 59 22.77 2.56 -5.44
CA ASP A 59 23.06 1.15 -5.75
C ASP A 59 22.07 0.16 -5.13
N MET A 60 21.03 0.65 -4.44
CA MET A 60 20.11 -0.23 -3.71
C MET A 60 18.70 0.36 -3.63
N ILE A 61 17.70 -0.53 -3.56
CA ILE A 61 16.35 -0.24 -3.12
C ILE A 61 16.10 -0.96 -1.81
N MET A 62 15.49 -0.27 -0.87
CA MET A 62 15.06 -0.83 0.40
C MET A 62 13.58 -0.55 0.62
N THR A 63 12.83 -1.55 1.05
CA THR A 63 11.45 -1.37 1.53
C THR A 63 11.43 -1.49 3.05
N VAL A 64 10.62 -0.64 3.70
CA VAL A 64 10.47 -0.57 5.15
C VAL A 64 9.00 -0.54 5.49
N CYS A 65 8.56 -1.38 6.41
CA CYS A 65 7.21 -1.37 6.97
C CYS A 65 7.23 -1.82 8.43
N SER A 66 6.22 -1.42 9.21
CA SER A 66 6.14 -1.72 10.65
C SER A 66 5.68 -3.14 10.96
N VAL A 67 4.99 -3.80 10.02
CA VAL A 67 4.40 -5.14 10.18
C VAL A 67 4.61 -5.97 8.93
N ASN A 68 4.37 -7.28 9.04
CA ASN A 68 4.36 -8.15 7.88
C ASN A 68 3.32 -7.69 6.86
N ASN A 69 3.77 -7.47 5.64
CA ASN A 69 2.95 -6.94 4.57
C ASN A 69 2.85 -7.96 3.43
N PRO A 70 1.65 -8.45 3.09
CA PRO A 70 1.46 -9.45 2.03
C PRO A 70 2.01 -9.01 0.67
N MET A 71 2.00 -7.71 0.38
CA MET A 71 2.59 -7.17 -0.85
C MET A 71 4.11 -7.37 -0.86
N ILE A 72 4.79 -7.03 0.24
CA ILE A 72 6.25 -7.20 0.37
C ILE A 72 6.62 -8.67 0.33
N GLU A 73 5.90 -9.52 1.07
CA GLU A 73 6.11 -10.97 1.04
C GLU A 73 5.97 -11.56 -0.37
N TRP A 74 5.06 -11.01 -1.18
CA TRP A 74 4.91 -11.45 -2.55
C TRP A 74 6.19 -11.17 -3.37
N PHE A 75 6.79 -9.99 -3.19
CA PHE A 75 8.07 -9.66 -3.84
C PHE A 75 9.18 -10.56 -3.36
N GLU A 76 9.33 -10.81 -2.07
CA GLU A 76 10.34 -11.72 -1.52
C GLU A 76 10.26 -13.12 -2.15
N LYS A 77 9.04 -13.63 -2.34
CA LYS A 77 8.81 -14.98 -2.91
C LYS A 77 8.98 -15.04 -4.43
N ASN A 78 8.83 -13.93 -5.15
CA ASN A 78 8.74 -13.92 -6.62
C ASN A 78 9.85 -13.13 -7.31
N ILE A 79 10.62 -12.33 -6.60
CA ILE A 79 11.66 -11.46 -7.16
C ILE A 79 12.68 -12.23 -7.99
N LEU A 80 13.03 -13.45 -7.56
CA LEU A 80 14.02 -14.30 -8.23
C LEU A 80 13.51 -14.92 -9.54
N LYS A 81 12.22 -14.78 -9.86
CA LYS A 81 11.63 -15.51 -10.99
C LYS A 81 11.46 -14.70 -12.27
N ASN A 82 11.19 -13.38 -12.18
CA ASN A 82 10.75 -12.62 -13.36
C ASN A 82 11.02 -11.11 -13.33
N ILE A 83 11.77 -10.55 -12.39
CA ILE A 83 12.03 -9.11 -12.33
C ILE A 83 13.50 -8.85 -12.59
N GLU A 84 13.81 -8.19 -13.70
CA GLU A 84 15.14 -7.62 -13.93
C GLU A 84 15.34 -6.46 -12.96
N LEU A 85 16.07 -6.72 -11.87
CA LEU A 85 16.37 -5.75 -10.81
C LEU A 85 17.27 -4.60 -11.27
N HIS A 86 17.69 -4.58 -12.53
CA HIS A 86 18.57 -3.56 -13.06
C HIS A 86 17.87 -2.21 -13.19
N ASP A 87 16.55 -2.21 -13.40
CA ASP A 87 15.75 -0.99 -13.46
C ASP A 87 14.99 -0.75 -12.16
N ARG A 88 15.55 0.13 -11.33
CA ARG A 88 14.97 0.53 -10.05
C ARG A 88 13.64 1.28 -10.20
N SER A 89 13.54 2.04 -11.27
CA SER A 89 12.33 2.82 -11.55
C SER A 89 11.17 1.91 -11.91
N LEU A 90 11.42 0.91 -12.74
CA LEU A 90 10.46 -0.13 -13.08
C LEU A 90 10.05 -0.94 -11.83
N PHE A 91 10.99 -1.24 -10.94
CA PHE A 91 10.68 -1.92 -9.69
C PHE A 91 9.70 -1.12 -8.80
N VAL A 92 9.89 0.21 -8.70
CA VAL A 92 8.94 1.09 -7.98
C VAL A 92 7.55 1.03 -8.62
N ILE A 93 7.45 1.10 -9.94
CA ILE A 93 6.16 0.98 -10.64
C ILE A 93 5.51 -0.37 -10.35
N LYS A 94 6.28 -1.45 -10.34
CA LYS A 94 5.76 -2.80 -9.97
C LYS A 94 5.25 -2.87 -8.52
N ILE A 95 5.83 -2.10 -7.61
CA ILE A 95 5.30 -1.97 -6.24
C ILE A 95 3.92 -1.29 -6.28
N PHE A 96 3.76 -0.17 -6.98
CA PHE A 96 2.45 0.48 -7.13
C PHE A 96 1.42 -0.45 -7.78
N GLU A 97 1.77 -1.13 -8.86
CA GLU A 97 0.90 -2.10 -9.53
C GLU A 97 0.44 -3.20 -8.55
N ARG A 98 1.37 -3.75 -7.77
CA ARG A 98 1.06 -4.77 -6.78
C ARG A 98 0.23 -4.23 -5.62
N ASN A 99 0.45 -2.99 -5.20
CA ASN A 99 -0.37 -2.32 -4.20
C ASN A 99 -1.84 -2.22 -4.65
N ILE A 100 -2.06 -1.75 -5.88
CA ILE A 100 -3.40 -1.69 -6.48
C ILE A 100 -4.05 -3.08 -6.54
N PHE A 101 -3.28 -4.12 -6.89
CA PHE A 101 -3.78 -5.50 -6.87
C PHE A 101 -4.33 -5.90 -5.49
N TYR A 102 -3.63 -5.57 -4.39
CA TYR A 102 -4.08 -5.89 -3.04
C TYR A 102 -5.32 -5.08 -2.63
N PHE A 103 -5.41 -3.79 -2.99
CA PHE A 103 -6.63 -3.02 -2.80
C PHE A 103 -7.83 -3.67 -3.51
N LEU A 104 -7.67 -4.05 -4.77
CA LEU A 104 -8.73 -4.74 -5.53
C LEU A 104 -9.06 -6.12 -4.94
N HIS A 105 -8.07 -6.85 -4.44
CA HIS A 105 -8.28 -8.13 -3.77
C HIS A 105 -9.16 -7.95 -2.52
N TYR A 106 -8.79 -7.05 -1.61
CA TYR A 106 -9.56 -6.82 -0.39
C TYR A 106 -10.93 -6.17 -0.64
N LEU A 107 -11.07 -5.33 -1.65
CA LEU A 107 -12.39 -4.83 -2.07
C LEU A 107 -13.34 -5.97 -2.50
N ARG A 108 -12.82 -6.97 -3.20
CA ARG A 108 -13.62 -8.16 -3.55
C ARG A 108 -14.01 -8.97 -2.31
N GLU A 109 -13.12 -9.12 -1.35
CA GLU A 109 -13.41 -9.79 -0.08
C GLU A 109 -14.44 -9.01 0.76
N ILE A 110 -14.34 -7.67 0.80
CA ILE A 110 -15.32 -6.80 1.46
C ILE A 110 -16.71 -7.00 0.81
N ASN A 111 -16.81 -6.94 -0.51
CA ASN A 111 -18.09 -7.14 -1.21
C ASN A 111 -18.70 -8.52 -0.93
N LYS A 112 -17.88 -9.57 -0.89
CA LYS A 112 -18.31 -10.92 -0.54
C LYS A 112 -18.85 -10.99 0.90
N ARG A 113 -18.17 -10.36 1.87
CA ARG A 113 -18.61 -10.29 3.27
C ARG A 113 -19.91 -9.51 3.42
N ILE A 114 -20.06 -8.37 2.73
CA ILE A 114 -21.31 -7.59 2.72
C ILE A 114 -22.46 -8.47 2.24
N SER A 115 -22.30 -9.17 1.10
CA SER A 115 -23.35 -10.05 0.55
C SER A 115 -23.71 -11.22 1.49
N GLN A 116 -22.76 -11.71 2.29
CA GLN A 116 -23.04 -12.72 3.33
C GLN A 116 -23.85 -12.12 4.47
N ILE A 117 -23.44 -10.96 4.99
CA ILE A 117 -24.15 -10.27 6.08
C ILE A 117 -25.58 -9.91 5.68
N GLU A 118 -25.80 -9.45 4.45
CA GLU A 118 -27.14 -9.15 3.92
C GLU A 118 -28.08 -10.38 3.96
N LYS A 119 -27.55 -11.56 3.67
CA LYS A 119 -28.30 -12.81 3.77
C LYS A 119 -28.60 -13.19 5.23
N GLU A 120 -27.63 -12.99 6.12
CA GLU A 120 -27.76 -13.31 7.54
C GLU A 120 -28.71 -12.36 8.27
N LEU A 121 -28.84 -11.10 7.85
CA LEU A 121 -29.74 -10.10 8.41
C LEU A 121 -31.23 -10.57 8.47
N ASN A 122 -31.60 -11.50 7.61
CA ASN A 122 -32.95 -12.08 7.59
C ASN A 122 -33.17 -13.12 8.70
N TYR A 123 -32.11 -13.61 9.36
CA TYR A 123 -32.13 -14.78 10.24
C TYR A 123 -31.48 -14.57 11.61
N SER A 124 -30.75 -13.48 11.82
CA SER A 124 -29.92 -13.27 13.02
C SER A 124 -30.22 -11.96 13.78
N SER A 125 -29.49 -11.75 14.88
CA SER A 125 -29.64 -10.53 15.68
C SER A 125 -29.11 -9.32 14.89
N ARG A 126 -29.99 -8.40 14.55
CA ARG A 126 -29.77 -7.22 13.74
C ARG A 126 -28.55 -6.36 14.18
N ASN A 127 -28.27 -6.29 15.48
CA ASN A 127 -27.21 -5.46 16.03
C ASN A 127 -25.81 -5.99 15.73
N GLN A 128 -25.61 -7.32 15.75
CA GLN A 128 -24.30 -7.91 15.44
C GLN A 128 -23.94 -7.71 13.95
N GLU A 129 -24.93 -7.90 13.08
CA GLU A 129 -24.71 -7.72 11.64
C GLU A 129 -24.45 -6.25 11.28
N LEU A 130 -25.12 -5.31 11.94
CA LEU A 130 -24.86 -3.89 11.78
C LEU A 130 -23.43 -3.52 12.21
N ASN A 131 -22.92 -4.07 13.31
CA ASN A 131 -21.55 -3.84 13.74
C ASN A 131 -20.54 -4.37 12.70
N LYS A 132 -20.74 -5.56 12.17
CA LYS A 132 -19.89 -6.10 11.09
C LYS A 132 -19.87 -5.17 9.86
N LEU A 133 -21.03 -4.62 9.47
CA LEU A 133 -21.11 -3.65 8.36
C LEU A 133 -20.36 -2.37 8.67
N LEU A 134 -20.43 -1.86 9.91
CA LEU A 134 -19.68 -0.66 10.32
C LEU A 134 -18.16 -0.88 10.24
N HIS A 135 -17.67 -2.06 10.64
CA HIS A 135 -16.24 -2.39 10.51
C HIS A 135 -15.78 -2.45 9.05
N LEU A 136 -16.61 -2.97 8.15
CA LEU A 136 -16.32 -2.96 6.71
C LEU A 136 -16.43 -1.55 6.12
N GLN A 137 -17.35 -0.72 6.59
CA GLN A 137 -17.47 0.68 6.18
C GLN A 137 -16.22 1.49 6.57
N LYS A 138 -15.69 1.31 7.79
CA LYS A 138 -14.43 1.93 8.20
C LYS A 138 -13.30 1.56 7.26
N ALA A 139 -13.15 0.28 6.92
CA ALA A 139 -12.13 -0.19 5.99
C ALA A 139 -12.23 0.50 4.61
N LEU A 140 -13.44 0.68 4.08
CA LEU A 140 -13.67 1.38 2.81
C LEU A 140 -13.27 2.86 2.88
N ILE A 141 -13.47 3.52 4.02
CA ILE A 141 -13.05 4.92 4.22
C ILE A 141 -11.52 5.01 4.17
N TYR A 142 -10.79 4.12 4.85
CA TYR A 142 -9.33 4.07 4.76
C TYR A 142 -8.87 3.84 3.32
N PHE A 143 -9.43 2.85 2.65
CA PHE A 143 -9.07 2.54 1.27
C PHE A 143 -9.25 3.73 0.32
N VAL A 144 -10.39 4.44 0.41
CA VAL A 144 -10.65 5.61 -0.44
C VAL A 144 -9.66 6.73 -0.18
N ASN A 145 -9.35 7.01 1.10
CA ASN A 145 -8.46 8.09 1.46
C ASN A 145 -7.02 7.80 1.01
N ASP A 146 -6.55 6.58 1.25
CA ASP A 146 -5.16 6.22 0.99
C ASP A 146 -4.90 5.94 -0.48
N LEU A 147 -5.85 5.33 -1.20
CA LEU A 147 -5.75 5.22 -2.66
C LEU A 147 -5.66 6.60 -3.34
N ARG A 148 -6.42 7.59 -2.85
CA ARG A 148 -6.31 8.97 -3.36
C ARG A 148 -4.96 9.60 -3.05
N ALA A 149 -4.43 9.36 -1.86
CA ALA A 149 -3.11 9.84 -1.48
C ALA A 149 -2.01 9.19 -2.32
N ASP A 150 -2.07 7.88 -2.53
CA ASP A 150 -1.14 7.13 -3.37
C ASP A 150 -1.21 7.58 -4.84
N GLU A 151 -2.42 7.80 -5.38
CA GLU A 151 -2.63 8.36 -6.72
C GLU A 151 -1.95 9.73 -6.87
N MET A 152 -2.11 10.60 -5.88
CA MET A 152 -1.47 11.92 -5.89
C MET A 152 0.05 11.84 -5.84
N VAL A 153 0.62 10.88 -5.11
CA VAL A 153 2.06 10.61 -5.11
C VAL A 153 2.52 10.14 -6.48
N LEU A 154 1.82 9.17 -7.07
CA LEU A 154 2.16 8.64 -8.40
C LEU A 154 2.12 9.73 -9.48
N LEU A 155 1.06 10.55 -9.51
CA LEU A 155 0.94 11.68 -10.44
C LEU A 155 2.06 12.72 -10.28
N LYS A 156 2.47 13.00 -9.05
CA LYS A 156 3.59 13.92 -8.78
C LYS A 156 4.92 13.32 -9.22
N ILE A 157 5.17 12.04 -8.93
CA ILE A 157 6.35 11.30 -9.38
C ILE A 157 6.48 11.36 -10.91
N GLN A 158 5.38 11.13 -11.62
CA GLN A 158 5.32 11.21 -13.07
C GLN A 158 5.62 12.63 -13.59
N ARG A 159 4.99 13.65 -13.01
CA ARG A 159 5.15 15.06 -13.45
C ARG A 159 6.55 15.62 -13.21
N THR A 160 7.19 15.21 -12.14
CA THR A 160 8.52 15.71 -11.74
C THR A 160 9.66 14.88 -12.28
N ASP A 161 9.35 13.83 -13.04
CA ASP A 161 10.31 12.81 -13.47
C ASP A 161 11.21 12.30 -12.33
N PHE A 162 10.60 12.16 -11.15
CA PHE A 162 11.28 11.81 -9.91
C PHE A 162 12.06 10.50 -10.00
N LEU A 163 11.59 9.58 -10.83
CA LEU A 163 12.21 8.28 -11.07
C LEU A 163 13.11 8.26 -12.31
N ASN A 164 13.24 9.38 -13.05
CA ASN A 164 13.95 9.46 -14.32
C ASN A 164 13.38 8.47 -15.38
N LEU A 165 12.06 8.42 -15.47
CA LEU A 165 11.35 7.48 -16.37
C LEU A 165 11.42 7.90 -17.84
N GLN A 166 11.71 9.19 -18.11
CA GLN A 166 11.74 9.73 -19.49
C GLN A 166 12.83 9.12 -20.34
N ASP A 167 13.90 8.63 -19.71
CA ASP A 167 15.03 8.00 -20.39
C ASP A 167 14.86 6.50 -20.60
N ASN A 168 13.74 5.91 -20.10
CA ASN A 168 13.50 4.48 -20.17
C ASN A 168 12.29 4.17 -21.06
N GLU A 169 12.53 3.55 -22.23
CA GLU A 169 11.48 3.21 -23.20
C GLU A 169 10.48 2.20 -22.65
N ASP A 170 10.94 1.22 -21.85
CA ASP A 170 10.08 0.18 -21.28
C ASP A 170 9.13 0.73 -20.20
N ALA A 171 9.47 1.85 -19.56
CA ALA A 171 8.63 2.48 -18.56
C ALA A 171 7.55 3.41 -19.14
N LYS A 172 7.58 3.71 -20.44
CA LYS A 172 6.58 4.55 -21.13
C LYS A 172 5.35 3.78 -21.57
N GLU A 173 5.44 2.46 -21.64
CA GLU A 173 4.33 1.58 -22.07
C GLU A 173 3.46 1.08 -20.90
N LEU A 174 3.77 1.44 -19.65
CA LEU A 174 3.04 1.10 -18.42
C LEU A 174 2.29 2.32 -17.87
#